data_c3c8c3fee89d6e0fd01f6d27a9f9094d
#
_entry.id   c3c8c3fee89d6e0fd01f6d27a9f9094d
#
_cell.length_a   1.000
_cell.length_b   1.000
_cell.length_c   1.000
_cell.angle_alpha   90.00
_cell.angle_beta   90.00
_cell.angle_gamma   90.00
#
_symmetry.space_group_name_H-M   'P 1'
#
loop_
_entity.id
_entity.type
_entity.pdbx_description
1 polymer ?
#
loop_
_entity_poly.entity_id
_entity_poly.type
_entity_poly.pdbx_seq_one_letter_code
_entity_poly.pdbx_strand_id
1 'polypeptide(L)'
;EMGRNMPGLLSKTGLGTFMDPRSDKGAINDLARSQNVEWAQYIPDFCGEDYIFYKAYPLTHAFIRGTYADTNGNISVENEAYNLESLAVAQAVKACGGKVFAQVQKVVELGQIHPKMVKVPGIYVDYVVEAKKPELDWMTQGTFYDPTFSGEIRVDADEKVGGIPLSPDKVMVRRAAMEMRPGYKCNFGIGKPTFTGSVVEEEKCRDLIVMISESGAIGGVPGGGLDFGAHKNIECSCDQGDHFSFFDGGGLDLGVFGLSEADKEGNINTSLLNGSVRGVGGFSNISATAKNAIFLGTFTAEGIRCHVE
;
A
#
# COMPACT_ATOMS: atom_id res chain seq x y z
N GLU A 1 0.80 14.51 8.80
CA GLU A 1 1.31 15.76 9.42
C GLU A 1 0.23 16.84 9.52
N MET A 2 -0.69 16.97 8.54
CA MET A 2 -1.81 17.96 8.62
C MET A 2 -2.63 17.80 9.90
N GLY A 3 -3.02 16.58 10.27
CA GLY A 3 -3.78 16.33 11.51
C GLY A 3 -3.03 16.72 12.81
N ARG A 4 -1.72 16.93 12.72
CA ARG A 4 -0.85 17.38 13.81
C ARG A 4 -0.52 18.86 13.74
N ASN A 5 -1.11 19.60 12.80
CA ASN A 5 -0.81 20.99 12.52
C ASN A 5 0.68 21.26 12.20
N MET A 6 1.32 20.31 11.52
CA MET A 6 2.72 20.45 11.08
C MET A 6 2.79 21.01 9.66
N PRO A 7 3.81 21.84 9.34
CA PRO A 7 3.93 22.47 8.03
C PRO A 7 4.26 21.48 6.90
N GLY A 8 4.68 20.27 7.22
CA GLY A 8 5.06 19.24 6.27
C GLY A 8 5.84 18.11 6.90
N LEU A 9 6.44 17.27 6.04
CA LEU A 9 7.22 16.09 6.41
C LEU A 9 8.59 16.14 5.75
N LEU A 10 9.65 15.86 6.50
CA LEU A 10 10.98 15.56 5.96
C LEU A 10 11.07 14.05 5.64
N SER A 11 11.52 13.74 4.43
CA SER A 11 11.74 12.36 3.99
C SER A 11 12.90 12.28 3.02
N LYS A 12 13.60 11.15 2.99
CA LYS A 12 14.57 10.81 1.92
C LYS A 12 13.88 10.17 0.71
N THR A 13 12.66 9.67 0.87
CA THR A 13 11.89 9.08 -0.21
C THR A 13 11.63 10.09 -1.31
N GLY A 14 11.94 9.73 -2.54
CA GLY A 14 11.78 10.59 -3.69
C GLY A 14 13.08 11.27 -4.17
N LEU A 15 14.15 11.29 -3.37
CA LEU A 15 15.46 11.77 -3.84
C LEU A 15 15.92 11.00 -5.06
N GLY A 16 16.37 11.71 -6.12
CA GLY A 16 16.82 11.14 -7.38
C GLY A 16 15.68 10.60 -8.28
N THR A 17 14.42 10.75 -7.88
CA THR A 17 13.24 10.34 -8.68
C THR A 17 12.58 11.53 -9.37
N PHE A 18 11.49 11.31 -10.11
CA PHE A 18 10.68 12.41 -10.70
C PHE A 18 10.05 13.33 -9.65
N MET A 19 9.95 12.91 -8.39
CA MET A 19 9.47 13.74 -7.26
C MET A 19 10.53 14.68 -6.72
N ASP A 20 11.80 14.47 -7.06
CA ASP A 20 12.90 15.31 -6.60
C ASP A 20 12.72 16.75 -7.07
N PRO A 21 12.68 17.75 -6.17
CA PRO A 21 12.52 19.14 -6.56
C PRO A 21 13.60 19.67 -7.49
N ARG A 22 14.74 19.01 -7.56
CA ARG A 22 15.86 19.35 -8.46
C ARG A 22 15.63 18.88 -9.91
N SER A 23 14.67 17.97 -10.12
CA SER A 23 14.26 17.51 -11.45
C SER A 23 12.92 18.13 -11.86
N ASP A 24 11.92 17.35 -12.18
CA ASP A 24 10.61 17.82 -12.67
C ASP A 24 9.61 18.20 -11.54
N LYS A 25 10.05 18.23 -10.27
CA LYS A 25 9.26 18.63 -9.09
C LYS A 25 7.95 17.87 -8.91
N GLY A 26 7.87 16.64 -9.40
CA GLY A 26 6.66 15.84 -9.37
C GLY A 26 5.55 16.30 -10.32
N ALA A 27 5.85 17.22 -11.25
CA ALA A 27 4.88 17.70 -12.22
C ALA A 27 4.57 16.62 -13.26
N ILE A 28 3.33 16.11 -13.25
CA ILE A 28 2.92 14.98 -14.10
C ILE A 28 2.42 15.37 -15.48
N ASN A 29 2.18 16.66 -15.72
CA ASN A 29 1.67 17.18 -17.00
C ASN A 29 2.04 18.65 -17.19
N ASP A 30 1.78 19.18 -18.39
CA ASP A 30 2.13 20.55 -18.74
C ASP A 30 1.38 21.61 -17.91
N LEU A 31 0.16 21.33 -17.47
CA LEU A 31 -0.58 22.21 -16.59
C LEU A 31 0.12 22.32 -15.24
N ALA A 32 0.53 21.21 -14.64
CA ALA A 32 1.28 21.21 -13.38
C ALA A 32 2.61 21.97 -13.52
N ARG A 33 3.33 21.76 -14.64
CA ARG A 33 4.57 22.49 -14.93
C ARG A 33 4.32 24.00 -15.07
N SER A 34 3.25 24.41 -15.76
CA SER A 34 2.92 25.81 -15.98
C SER A 34 2.51 26.54 -14.70
N GLN A 35 1.85 25.84 -13.77
CA GLN A 35 1.42 26.41 -12.49
C GLN A 35 2.59 26.62 -11.51
N ASN A 36 3.72 25.94 -11.72
CA ASN A 36 4.92 26.02 -10.88
C ASN A 36 4.63 25.96 -9.36
N VAL A 37 3.68 25.09 -8.97
CA VAL A 37 3.33 24.91 -7.56
C VAL A 37 4.40 24.07 -6.89
N GLU A 38 5.01 24.60 -5.86
CA GLU A 38 6.07 23.95 -5.13
C GLU A 38 5.51 23.19 -3.91
N TRP A 39 5.22 21.91 -4.09
CA TRP A 39 4.76 21.00 -3.02
C TRP A 39 5.89 20.37 -2.23
N ALA A 40 7.12 20.38 -2.77
CA ALA A 40 8.30 19.79 -2.18
C ALA A 40 9.48 20.73 -2.29
N GLN A 41 10.37 20.71 -1.29
CA GLN A 41 11.61 21.47 -1.27
C GLN A 41 12.78 20.55 -0.98
N TYR A 42 13.86 20.68 -1.74
CA TYR A 42 15.12 20.01 -1.44
C TYR A 42 15.80 20.70 -0.26
N ILE A 43 16.15 19.92 0.74
CA ILE A 43 16.84 20.38 1.95
C ILE A 43 18.21 19.68 2.00
N PRO A 44 19.28 20.35 1.55
CA PRO A 44 20.63 19.77 1.59
C PRO A 44 21.18 19.76 3.00
N ASP A 45 22.00 18.76 3.28
CA ASP A 45 22.84 18.66 4.49
C ASP A 45 22.07 18.88 5.81
N PHE A 46 20.85 18.40 5.89
CA PHE A 46 20.11 18.43 7.15
C PHE A 46 20.58 17.28 8.05
N CYS A 47 21.29 17.62 9.13
CA CYS A 47 21.95 16.64 10.01
C CYS A 47 22.95 15.72 9.29
N GLY A 48 23.63 16.21 8.25
CA GLY A 48 24.62 15.47 7.48
C GLY A 48 24.05 14.64 6.33
N GLU A 49 22.77 14.81 6.00
CA GLU A 49 22.10 14.07 4.94
C GLU A 49 21.12 14.96 4.17
N ASP A 50 20.84 14.56 2.92
CA ASP A 50 19.87 15.26 2.08
C ASP A 50 18.46 14.77 2.32
N TYR A 51 17.49 15.69 2.28
CA TYR A 51 16.08 15.42 2.43
C TYR A 51 15.22 16.15 1.40
N ILE A 52 13.99 15.69 1.25
CA ILE A 52 12.90 16.45 0.66
C ILE A 52 11.94 16.84 1.77
N PHE A 53 11.59 18.10 1.85
CA PHE A 53 10.49 18.58 2.68
C PHE A 53 9.21 18.64 1.86
N TYR A 54 8.29 17.73 2.13
CA TYR A 54 6.97 17.69 1.53
C TYR A 54 6.03 18.61 2.31
N LYS A 55 5.57 19.69 1.68
CA LYS A 55 4.69 20.67 2.31
C LYS A 55 3.31 20.07 2.58
N ALA A 56 2.76 20.34 3.75
CA ALA A 56 1.37 20.08 4.05
C ALA A 56 0.46 20.97 3.18
N TYR A 57 -0.64 20.42 2.71
CA TYR A 57 -1.64 21.15 1.93
C TYR A 57 -3.04 20.96 2.51
N PRO A 58 -3.94 21.96 2.41
CA PRO A 58 -5.25 21.87 3.01
C PRO A 58 -6.12 20.79 2.35
N LEU A 59 -6.75 19.96 3.17
CA LEU A 59 -7.70 18.93 2.76
C LEU A 59 -9.11 19.43 3.08
N THR A 60 -10.02 19.31 2.11
CA THR A 60 -11.39 19.82 2.24
C THR A 60 -12.40 18.72 2.54
N HIS A 61 -12.21 17.53 1.98
CA HIS A 61 -13.12 16.40 2.10
C HIS A 61 -12.36 15.09 2.26
N ALA A 62 -12.87 14.20 3.10
CA ALA A 62 -12.45 12.81 3.17
C ALA A 62 -13.64 11.88 2.91
N PHE A 63 -13.38 10.80 2.19
CA PHE A 63 -14.30 9.69 2.00
C PHE A 63 -13.63 8.45 2.57
N ILE A 64 -14.21 7.92 3.64
CA ILE A 64 -13.70 6.73 4.34
C ILE A 64 -14.75 5.62 4.32
N ARG A 65 -14.31 4.40 4.57
CA ARG A 65 -15.17 3.24 4.71
C ARG A 65 -15.05 2.61 6.08
N GLY A 66 -16.08 1.88 6.45
CA GLY A 66 -16.10 1.03 7.62
C GLY A 66 -17.21 0.01 7.56
N THR A 67 -17.20 -0.91 8.52
CA THR A 67 -18.21 -1.95 8.65
C THR A 67 -19.49 -1.39 9.28
N TYR A 68 -19.37 -0.86 10.48
CA TYR A 68 -20.50 -0.27 11.21
C TYR A 68 -20.21 1.18 11.58
N ALA A 69 -21.28 1.95 11.67
CA ALA A 69 -21.29 3.23 12.37
C ALA A 69 -22.32 3.16 13.50
N ASP A 70 -22.00 3.66 14.69
CA ASP A 70 -23.04 3.88 15.67
C ASP A 70 -23.76 5.23 15.48
N THR A 71 -24.82 5.47 16.22
CA THR A 71 -25.62 6.71 16.14
C THR A 71 -24.86 7.99 16.50
N ASN A 72 -23.64 7.87 17.10
CA ASN A 72 -22.73 8.99 17.34
C ASN A 72 -21.65 9.12 16.25
N GLY A 73 -21.70 8.28 15.20
CA GLY A 73 -20.76 8.32 14.10
C GLY A 73 -19.41 7.64 14.38
N ASN A 74 -19.30 6.83 15.43
CA ASN A 74 -18.11 6.01 15.66
C ASN A 74 -18.07 4.87 14.64
N ILE A 75 -16.95 4.73 13.90
CA ILE A 75 -16.79 3.79 12.80
C ILE A 75 -15.93 2.61 13.22
N SER A 76 -16.34 1.40 12.89
CA SER A 76 -15.56 0.17 13.00
C SER A 76 -15.21 -0.42 11.64
N VAL A 77 -14.27 -1.37 11.56
CA VAL A 77 -13.70 -1.89 10.30
C VAL A 77 -13.55 -3.42 10.30
N GLU A 78 -14.26 -4.13 11.13
CA GLU A 78 -14.07 -5.57 11.35
C GLU A 78 -14.28 -6.44 10.12
N ASN A 79 -15.14 -6.04 9.17
CA ASN A 79 -15.40 -6.75 7.93
C ASN A 79 -14.67 -6.14 6.73
N GLU A 80 -13.83 -5.12 6.95
CA GLU A 80 -13.04 -4.56 5.87
C GLU A 80 -11.79 -5.40 5.60
N ALA A 81 -11.39 -5.51 4.32
CA ALA A 81 -10.15 -6.18 3.96
C ALA A 81 -8.91 -5.36 4.34
N TYR A 82 -9.07 -4.06 4.56
CA TYR A 82 -8.00 -3.11 4.84
C TYR A 82 -8.39 -2.12 5.94
N ASN A 83 -7.42 -1.72 6.76
CA ASN A 83 -7.59 -0.57 7.65
C ASN A 83 -7.28 0.75 6.95
N LEU A 84 -6.31 0.74 6.04
CA LEU A 84 -5.76 1.90 5.35
C LEU A 84 -5.41 3.04 6.34
N GLU A 85 -5.54 4.29 5.91
CA GLU A 85 -5.24 5.50 6.70
C GLU A 85 -6.48 6.28 7.14
N SER A 86 -7.63 5.62 7.28
CA SER A 86 -8.94 6.25 7.51
C SER A 86 -8.94 7.24 8.69
N LEU A 87 -8.32 6.89 9.81
CA LEU A 87 -8.21 7.79 10.97
C LEU A 87 -7.33 9.00 10.67
N ALA A 88 -6.16 8.79 10.05
CA ALA A 88 -5.22 9.87 9.78
C ALA A 88 -5.80 10.89 8.78
N VAL A 89 -6.50 10.41 7.75
CA VAL A 89 -7.19 11.26 6.76
C VAL A 89 -8.33 12.04 7.42
N ALA A 90 -9.15 11.40 8.25
CA ALA A 90 -10.22 12.07 8.97
C ALA A 90 -9.68 13.20 9.88
N GLN A 91 -8.63 12.93 10.64
CA GLN A 91 -7.96 13.93 11.48
C GLN A 91 -7.40 15.09 10.66
N ALA A 92 -6.74 14.80 9.54
CA ALA A 92 -6.16 15.82 8.66
C ALA A 92 -7.22 16.75 8.08
N VAL A 93 -8.34 16.19 7.59
CA VAL A 93 -9.46 16.96 7.05
C VAL A 93 -10.10 17.82 8.13
N LYS A 94 -10.32 17.28 9.33
CA LYS A 94 -10.89 18.06 10.46
C LYS A 94 -9.96 19.18 10.90
N ALA A 95 -8.66 18.97 10.94
CA ALA A 95 -7.68 20.01 11.24
C ALA A 95 -7.70 21.16 10.21
N CYS A 96 -8.10 20.86 8.97
CA CYS A 96 -8.28 21.87 7.90
C CYS A 96 -9.68 22.53 7.89
N GLY A 97 -10.59 22.15 8.80
CA GLY A 97 -11.98 22.62 8.79
C GLY A 97 -12.87 21.97 7.73
N GLY A 98 -12.43 20.88 7.12
CA GLY A 98 -13.13 20.15 6.09
C GLY A 98 -14.20 19.19 6.61
N LYS A 99 -14.74 18.35 5.72
CA LYS A 99 -15.83 17.42 5.97
C LYS A 99 -15.42 15.97 5.74
N VAL A 100 -15.85 15.08 6.64
CA VAL A 100 -15.58 13.64 6.59
C VAL A 100 -16.88 12.87 6.35
N PHE A 101 -16.90 12.07 5.30
CA PHE A 101 -17.99 11.20 4.89
C PHE A 101 -17.56 9.75 5.08
N ALA A 102 -18.33 9.00 5.84
CA ALA A 102 -18.09 7.57 6.07
C ALA A 102 -19.19 6.74 5.41
N GLN A 103 -18.81 5.85 4.48
CA GLN A 103 -19.71 4.81 4.01
C GLN A 103 -19.57 3.59 4.91
N VAL A 104 -20.69 3.00 5.33
CA VAL A 104 -20.72 1.80 6.18
C VAL A 104 -21.75 0.79 5.68
N GLN A 105 -21.56 -0.47 6.05
CA GLN A 105 -22.52 -1.53 5.75
C GLN A 105 -23.83 -1.28 6.48
N LYS A 106 -23.74 -0.85 7.75
CA LYS A 106 -24.94 -0.64 8.59
C LYS A 106 -24.69 0.39 9.69
N VAL A 107 -25.74 1.15 9.98
CA VAL A 107 -25.80 1.99 11.20
C VAL A 107 -26.41 1.18 12.33
N VAL A 108 -25.78 1.23 13.51
CA VAL A 108 -26.14 0.48 14.73
C VAL A 108 -26.37 1.43 15.90
N GLU A 109 -26.99 0.94 16.97
CA GLU A 109 -27.21 1.73 18.16
C GLU A 109 -25.91 1.99 18.94
N LEU A 110 -25.86 3.13 19.65
CA LEU A 110 -24.75 3.47 20.53
C LEU A 110 -24.50 2.35 21.55
N GLY A 111 -23.22 1.94 21.68
CA GLY A 111 -22.79 0.87 22.57
C GLY A 111 -22.78 -0.53 21.94
N GLN A 112 -23.24 -0.70 20.70
CA GLN A 112 -23.09 -1.97 19.97
C GLN A 112 -21.69 -2.18 19.40
N ILE A 113 -20.96 -1.10 19.11
CA ILE A 113 -19.54 -1.18 18.78
C ILE A 113 -18.73 -1.17 20.07
N HIS A 114 -17.88 -2.18 20.26
CA HIS A 114 -16.99 -2.19 21.41
C HIS A 114 -16.03 -0.98 21.34
N PRO A 115 -15.84 -0.19 22.40
CA PRO A 115 -15.08 1.07 22.33
C PRO A 115 -13.66 0.94 21.78
N LYS A 116 -13.01 -0.20 22.02
CA LYS A 116 -11.67 -0.48 21.48
C LYS A 116 -11.66 -0.90 20.01
N MET A 117 -12.82 -1.21 19.43
CA MET A 117 -12.97 -1.54 18.01
C MET A 117 -13.35 -0.31 17.17
N VAL A 118 -13.59 0.84 17.81
CA VAL A 118 -13.79 2.10 17.10
C VAL A 118 -12.50 2.50 16.42
N LYS A 119 -12.50 2.45 15.09
CA LYS A 119 -11.37 2.82 14.24
C LYS A 119 -11.30 4.32 14.02
N VAL A 120 -12.44 4.94 13.69
CA VAL A 120 -12.54 6.39 13.53
C VAL A 120 -13.60 6.90 14.50
N PRO A 121 -13.21 7.67 15.53
CA PRO A 121 -14.15 8.29 16.46
C PRO A 121 -15.13 9.24 15.77
N GLY A 122 -16.38 9.22 16.19
CA GLY A 122 -17.45 10.04 15.63
C GLY A 122 -17.20 11.56 15.65
N ILE A 123 -16.34 12.02 16.57
CA ILE A 123 -15.92 13.44 16.60
C ILE A 123 -15.21 13.91 15.33
N TYR A 124 -14.70 12.99 14.51
CA TYR A 124 -14.08 13.28 13.20
C TYR A 124 -15.04 13.10 12.03
N VAL A 125 -16.22 12.51 12.21
CA VAL A 125 -17.15 12.15 11.14
C VAL A 125 -18.28 13.17 11.06
N ASP A 126 -18.52 13.75 9.90
CA ASP A 126 -19.62 14.70 9.68
C ASP A 126 -20.87 14.02 9.11
N TYR A 127 -20.67 13.01 8.26
CA TYR A 127 -21.77 12.32 7.57
C TYR A 127 -21.51 10.82 7.52
N VAL A 128 -22.55 10.05 7.82
CA VAL A 128 -22.55 8.60 7.65
C VAL A 128 -23.53 8.22 6.55
N VAL A 129 -23.11 7.37 5.65
CA VAL A 129 -23.91 6.84 4.53
C VAL A 129 -23.95 5.33 4.67
N GLU A 130 -25.15 4.77 4.91
CA GLU A 130 -25.35 3.34 4.89
C GLU A 130 -25.45 2.84 3.44
N ALA A 131 -24.70 1.80 3.09
CA ALA A 131 -24.75 1.15 1.80
C ALA A 131 -26.10 0.39 1.66
N LYS A 132 -27.07 1.01 0.99
CA LYS A 132 -28.44 0.44 0.85
C LYS A 132 -28.49 -0.88 0.09
N LYS A 133 -27.46 -1.17 -0.69
CA LYS A 133 -27.36 -2.34 -1.53
C LYS A 133 -26.02 -3.01 -1.29
N PRO A 134 -25.99 -4.31 -0.95
CA PRO A 134 -24.73 -5.01 -0.72
C PRO A 134 -23.72 -4.89 -1.88
N GLU A 135 -24.22 -4.88 -3.13
CA GLU A 135 -23.40 -4.74 -4.33
C GLU A 135 -22.68 -3.38 -4.45
N LEU A 136 -22.93 -2.43 -3.56
CA LEU A 136 -22.22 -1.15 -3.46
C LEU A 136 -21.11 -1.18 -2.40
N ASP A 137 -20.92 -2.32 -1.73
CA ASP A 137 -20.01 -2.44 -0.58
C ASP A 137 -19.05 -3.62 -0.74
N TRP A 138 -18.29 -3.60 -1.82
CA TRP A 138 -17.26 -4.61 -2.10
C TRP A 138 -16.06 -4.46 -1.16
N MET A 139 -15.54 -5.56 -0.64
CA MET A 139 -14.34 -5.56 0.20
C MET A 139 -13.10 -5.11 -0.56
N THR A 140 -12.96 -5.58 -1.81
CA THR A 140 -11.87 -5.22 -2.71
C THR A 140 -12.44 -4.88 -4.09
N GLN A 141 -11.61 -4.54 -5.05
CA GLN A 141 -12.06 -4.36 -6.44
C GLN A 141 -12.41 -5.68 -7.14
N GLY A 142 -11.93 -6.81 -6.65
CA GLY A 142 -12.15 -8.14 -7.23
C GLY A 142 -13.16 -8.99 -6.48
N THR A 143 -13.29 -8.77 -5.18
CA THR A 143 -14.07 -9.64 -4.29
C THR A 143 -15.14 -8.84 -3.56
N PHE A 144 -16.40 -9.28 -3.73
CA PHE A 144 -17.53 -8.69 -3.02
C PHE A 144 -17.37 -8.88 -1.50
N TYR A 145 -17.20 -10.13 -1.06
CA TYR A 145 -16.97 -10.47 0.33
C TYR A 145 -16.22 -11.80 0.45
N ASP A 146 -15.14 -11.79 1.24
CA ASP A 146 -14.41 -13.00 1.64
C ASP A 146 -14.04 -12.87 3.12
N PRO A 147 -14.66 -13.63 4.02
CA PRO A 147 -14.41 -13.52 5.46
C PRO A 147 -12.98 -13.94 5.87
N THR A 148 -12.20 -14.52 4.96
CA THR A 148 -10.79 -14.79 5.20
C THR A 148 -9.93 -13.53 5.10
N PHE A 149 -10.39 -12.49 4.39
CA PHE A 149 -9.69 -11.21 4.28
C PHE A 149 -9.89 -10.33 5.51
N SER A 150 -11.02 -10.46 6.21
CA SER A 150 -11.28 -9.76 7.47
C SER A 150 -10.74 -10.49 8.69
N GLY A 151 -10.36 -11.77 8.54
CA GLY A 151 -9.97 -12.63 9.66
C GLY A 151 -11.14 -13.20 10.45
N GLU A 152 -12.37 -13.05 9.96
CA GLU A 152 -13.60 -13.58 10.55
C GLU A 152 -13.60 -15.10 10.60
N ILE A 153 -13.07 -15.72 9.54
CA ILE A 153 -12.78 -17.15 9.49
C ILE A 153 -11.34 -17.40 9.04
N ARG A 154 -10.84 -18.58 9.36
CA ARG A 154 -9.60 -19.13 8.81
C ARG A 154 -9.90 -20.37 8.01
N VAL A 155 -9.27 -20.50 6.83
CA VAL A 155 -9.32 -21.70 6.00
C VAL A 155 -8.02 -22.46 6.12
N ASP A 156 -8.08 -23.78 6.06
CA ASP A 156 -6.87 -24.60 6.09
C ASP A 156 -6.02 -24.35 4.86
N ALA A 157 -4.70 -24.30 5.06
CA ALA A 157 -3.71 -24.11 4.00
C ALA A 157 -3.75 -25.20 2.90
N ASP A 158 -4.35 -26.34 3.20
CA ASP A 158 -4.48 -27.46 2.26
C ASP A 158 -5.65 -27.31 1.27
N GLU A 159 -6.54 -26.32 1.43
CA GLU A 159 -7.46 -25.97 0.35
C GLU A 159 -6.63 -25.43 -0.81
N LYS A 160 -6.58 -26.22 -1.86
CA LYS A 160 -5.81 -26.09 -3.09
C LYS A 160 -5.70 -24.62 -3.53
N VAL A 161 -4.65 -23.93 -3.11
CA VAL A 161 -4.13 -22.81 -3.89
C VAL A 161 -3.70 -23.45 -5.21
N GLY A 162 -4.50 -23.28 -6.25
CA GLY A 162 -4.20 -23.85 -7.56
C GLY A 162 -2.80 -23.43 -7.97
N GLY A 163 -1.88 -24.39 -8.13
CA GLY A 163 -0.51 -24.08 -8.47
C GLY A 163 -0.45 -23.26 -9.75
N ILE A 164 0.44 -22.28 -9.80
CA ILE A 164 0.66 -21.47 -11.00
C ILE A 164 1.20 -22.40 -12.10
N PRO A 165 0.62 -22.40 -13.31
CA PRO A 165 1.15 -23.17 -14.42
C PRO A 165 2.63 -22.85 -14.69
N LEU A 166 3.41 -23.86 -15.08
CA LEU A 166 4.82 -23.63 -15.46
C LEU A 166 4.90 -22.64 -16.62
N SER A 167 5.57 -21.55 -16.40
CA SER A 167 5.73 -20.43 -17.34
C SER A 167 7.03 -19.69 -17.03
N PRO A 168 7.52 -18.84 -17.94
CA PRO A 168 8.65 -17.95 -17.61
C PRO A 168 8.41 -17.11 -16.36
N ASP A 169 7.17 -16.66 -16.13
CA ASP A 169 6.82 -15.89 -14.92
C ASP A 169 6.96 -16.76 -13.67
N LYS A 170 6.50 -18.03 -13.70
CA LYS A 170 6.70 -18.95 -12.57
C LYS A 170 8.18 -19.20 -12.28
N VAL A 171 9.00 -19.33 -13.30
CA VAL A 171 10.46 -19.50 -13.12
C VAL A 171 11.08 -18.29 -12.42
N MET A 172 10.70 -17.08 -12.84
CA MET A 172 11.18 -15.83 -12.21
C MET A 172 10.79 -15.74 -10.75
N VAL A 173 9.51 -15.95 -10.41
CA VAL A 173 9.05 -15.83 -9.02
C VAL A 173 9.58 -16.96 -8.14
N ARG A 174 9.79 -18.16 -8.67
CA ARG A 174 10.50 -19.25 -7.95
C ARG A 174 11.94 -18.87 -7.67
N ARG A 175 12.62 -18.23 -8.63
CA ARG A 175 13.99 -17.75 -8.41
C ARG A 175 14.06 -16.70 -7.31
N ALA A 176 13.08 -15.79 -7.26
CA ALA A 176 12.98 -14.82 -6.17
C ALA A 176 12.69 -15.50 -4.82
N ALA A 177 11.81 -16.50 -4.78
CA ALA A 177 11.51 -17.25 -3.56
C ALA A 177 12.77 -17.95 -2.97
N MET A 178 13.74 -18.33 -3.78
CA MET A 178 14.99 -18.96 -3.31
C MET A 178 15.89 -18.01 -2.49
N GLU A 179 15.64 -16.70 -2.53
CA GLU A 179 16.37 -15.72 -1.70
C GLU A 179 15.75 -15.53 -0.31
N MET A 180 14.60 -16.13 -0.06
CA MET A 180 13.94 -16.07 1.23
C MET A 180 14.65 -16.94 2.26
N ARG A 181 14.66 -16.47 3.49
CA ARG A 181 15.25 -17.20 4.62
C ARG A 181 14.25 -17.28 5.76
N PRO A 182 14.34 -18.31 6.62
CA PRO A 182 13.48 -18.41 7.80
C PRO A 182 13.48 -17.14 8.64
N GLY A 183 12.29 -16.67 9.03
CA GLY A 183 12.09 -15.47 9.81
C GLY A 183 12.05 -14.17 9.01
N TYR A 184 12.24 -14.20 7.68
CA TYR A 184 12.17 -12.99 6.87
C TYR A 184 10.77 -12.40 6.84
N LYS A 185 10.71 -11.07 6.93
CA LYS A 185 9.54 -10.25 6.64
C LYS A 185 9.63 -9.81 5.18
N CYS A 186 8.67 -10.26 4.37
CA CYS A 186 8.69 -10.14 2.92
C CYS A 186 7.51 -9.33 2.40
N ASN A 187 7.77 -8.38 1.50
CA ASN A 187 6.74 -7.68 0.74
C ASN A 187 6.81 -8.07 -0.73
N PHE A 188 5.66 -8.28 -1.34
CA PHE A 188 5.53 -8.62 -2.76
C PHE A 188 4.75 -7.53 -3.48
N GLY A 189 5.41 -6.84 -4.40
CA GLY A 189 4.82 -5.79 -5.21
C GLY A 189 3.71 -6.31 -6.14
N ILE A 190 2.95 -5.37 -6.71
CA ILE A 190 1.85 -5.65 -7.62
C ILE A 190 2.33 -6.33 -8.93
N GLY A 191 1.48 -7.15 -9.52
CA GLY A 191 1.74 -7.85 -10.78
C GLY A 191 2.50 -9.16 -10.58
N LYS A 192 3.55 -9.41 -11.38
CA LYS A 192 4.32 -10.66 -11.30
C LYS A 192 4.88 -10.97 -9.91
N PRO A 193 5.41 -10.00 -9.16
CA PRO A 193 5.91 -10.25 -7.81
C PRO A 193 4.88 -10.86 -6.85
N THR A 194 3.59 -10.54 -6.99
CA THR A 194 2.52 -11.09 -6.14
C THR A 194 2.47 -12.62 -6.21
N PHE A 195 2.77 -13.21 -7.40
CA PHE A 195 2.81 -14.67 -7.56
C PHE A 195 3.90 -15.35 -6.72
N THR A 196 4.85 -14.60 -6.18
CA THR A 196 5.85 -15.17 -5.25
C THR A 196 5.17 -15.74 -4.00
N GLY A 197 4.13 -15.08 -3.48
CA GLY A 197 3.32 -15.60 -2.37
C GLY A 197 2.66 -16.93 -2.72
N SER A 198 2.11 -17.06 -3.93
CA SER A 198 1.51 -18.32 -4.39
C SER A 198 2.54 -19.46 -4.53
N VAL A 199 3.77 -19.13 -4.94
CA VAL A 199 4.87 -20.12 -4.99
C VAL A 199 5.27 -20.56 -3.59
N VAL A 200 5.34 -19.65 -2.64
CA VAL A 200 5.63 -19.97 -1.23
C VAL A 200 4.59 -20.94 -0.66
N GLU A 201 3.30 -20.76 -0.99
CA GLU A 201 2.23 -21.70 -0.63
C GLU A 201 2.42 -23.05 -1.32
N GLU A 202 2.63 -23.07 -2.63
CA GLU A 202 2.82 -24.28 -3.43
C GLU A 202 4.00 -25.14 -2.92
N GLU A 203 5.11 -24.47 -2.53
CA GLU A 203 6.31 -25.12 -1.99
C GLU A 203 6.21 -25.44 -0.47
N LYS A 204 5.07 -25.10 0.17
CA LYS A 204 4.82 -25.30 1.61
C LYS A 204 5.86 -24.61 2.51
N CYS A 205 6.30 -23.44 2.11
CA CYS A 205 7.30 -22.63 2.81
C CYS A 205 6.71 -21.43 3.55
N ARG A 206 5.37 -21.28 3.58
CA ARG A 206 4.68 -20.14 4.20
C ARG A 206 5.12 -19.89 5.64
N ASP A 207 5.20 -20.95 6.45
CA ASP A 207 5.50 -20.83 7.87
C ASP A 207 6.98 -20.43 8.16
N LEU A 208 7.81 -20.38 7.12
CA LEU A 208 9.19 -19.92 7.23
C LEU A 208 9.33 -18.39 7.18
N ILE A 209 8.37 -17.67 6.65
CA ILE A 209 8.43 -16.22 6.44
C ILE A 209 7.16 -15.54 6.91
N VAL A 210 7.21 -14.22 7.08
CA VAL A 210 6.03 -13.39 7.33
C VAL A 210 5.77 -12.55 6.09
N MET A 211 4.66 -12.78 5.41
CA MET A 211 4.23 -11.98 4.26
C MET A 211 3.51 -10.72 4.74
N ILE A 212 3.87 -9.59 4.19
CA ILE A 212 3.41 -8.28 4.63
C ILE A 212 3.02 -7.46 3.40
N SER A 213 1.88 -6.80 3.41
CA SER A 213 1.49 -5.85 2.37
C SER A 213 1.40 -4.42 2.88
N GLU A 214 1.58 -3.46 1.99
CA GLU A 214 1.56 -2.03 2.32
C GLU A 214 0.22 -1.54 2.88
N SER A 215 -0.89 -2.24 2.58
CA SER A 215 -2.22 -1.96 3.11
C SER A 215 -2.39 -2.17 4.62
N GLY A 216 -1.38 -2.76 5.27
CA GLY A 216 -1.38 -3.03 6.71
C GLY A 216 -1.57 -4.50 7.07
N ALA A 217 -1.82 -5.39 6.10
CA ALA A 217 -1.98 -6.82 6.35
C ALA A 217 -0.63 -7.48 6.67
N ILE A 218 -0.58 -8.24 7.75
CA ILE A 218 0.58 -9.02 8.21
C ILE A 218 0.17 -10.48 8.34
N GLY A 219 1.01 -11.37 7.83
CA GLY A 219 0.75 -12.81 7.79
C GLY A 219 -0.26 -13.20 6.72
N GLY A 220 -0.58 -14.48 6.66
CA GLY A 220 -1.50 -15.02 5.66
C GLY A 220 -0.93 -15.01 4.24
N VAL A 221 -1.80 -15.09 3.25
CA VAL A 221 -1.45 -15.18 1.83
C VAL A 221 -1.95 -13.97 1.06
N PRO A 222 -1.07 -13.21 0.39
CA PRO A 222 -1.48 -12.03 -0.38
C PRO A 222 -2.44 -12.39 -1.51
N GLY A 223 -3.52 -11.63 -1.66
CA GLY A 223 -4.39 -11.64 -2.83
C GLY A 223 -3.69 -11.04 -4.05
N GLY A 224 -4.03 -11.54 -5.22
CA GLY A 224 -3.50 -11.06 -6.49
C GLY A 224 -4.52 -10.30 -7.32
N GLY A 225 -4.06 -9.61 -8.37
CA GLY A 225 -4.94 -8.89 -9.29
C GLY A 225 -5.73 -7.77 -8.59
N LEU A 226 -7.06 -7.83 -8.68
CA LEU A 226 -7.96 -6.82 -8.08
C LEU A 226 -8.12 -6.97 -6.55
N ASP A 227 -7.58 -8.04 -5.95
CA ASP A 227 -7.55 -8.27 -4.50
C ASP A 227 -6.19 -7.88 -3.89
N PHE A 228 -5.33 -7.22 -4.66
CA PHE A 228 -4.01 -6.80 -4.20
C PHE A 228 -4.08 -5.99 -2.90
N GLY A 229 -3.25 -6.38 -1.94
CA GLY A 229 -3.21 -5.78 -0.61
C GLY A 229 -4.07 -6.48 0.45
N ALA A 230 -5.12 -7.23 0.06
CA ALA A 230 -5.83 -8.12 0.97
C ALA A 230 -5.04 -9.41 1.16
N HIS A 231 -5.12 -10.00 2.34
CA HIS A 231 -4.51 -11.31 2.62
C HIS A 231 -5.57 -12.28 3.15
N LYS A 232 -5.55 -13.51 2.66
CA LYS A 232 -6.30 -14.61 3.29
C LYS A 232 -5.60 -15.04 4.57
N ASN A 233 -6.39 -15.31 5.61
CA ASN A 233 -5.87 -15.77 6.90
C ASN A 233 -4.87 -14.79 7.55
N ILE A 234 -5.13 -13.48 7.47
CA ILE A 234 -4.28 -12.48 8.12
C ILE A 234 -4.09 -12.80 9.61
N GLU A 235 -2.93 -12.46 10.15
CA GLU A 235 -2.64 -12.56 11.58
C GLU A 235 -3.04 -11.27 12.31
N CYS A 236 -2.77 -10.14 11.68
CA CYS A 236 -3.21 -8.83 12.14
C CYS A 236 -3.24 -7.82 10.98
N SER A 237 -3.96 -6.72 11.21
CA SER A 237 -4.00 -5.57 10.32
C SER A 237 -3.71 -4.30 11.11
N CYS A 238 -2.80 -3.48 10.62
CA CYS A 238 -2.49 -2.17 11.20
C CYS A 238 -2.84 -1.05 10.22
N ASP A 239 -2.74 0.18 10.69
CA ASP A 239 -2.93 1.34 9.83
C ASP A 239 -1.78 1.47 8.82
N GLN A 240 -2.09 1.86 7.61
CA GLN A 240 -1.11 1.99 6.53
C GLN A 240 0.02 2.95 6.91
N GLY A 241 -0.28 4.07 7.57
CA GLY A 241 0.73 5.03 8.01
C GLY A 241 1.71 4.45 9.02
N ASP A 242 1.22 3.69 10.00
CA ASP A 242 2.07 3.01 10.99
C ASP A 242 2.90 1.92 10.31
N HIS A 243 2.31 1.24 9.33
CA HIS A 243 2.99 0.21 8.56
C HIS A 243 4.13 0.77 7.71
N PHE A 244 3.92 1.92 7.05
CA PHE A 244 4.99 2.63 6.34
C PHE A 244 6.10 3.12 7.28
N SER A 245 5.77 3.48 8.53
CA SER A 245 6.80 3.78 9.53
C SER A 245 7.72 2.58 9.81
N PHE A 246 7.16 1.35 9.80
CA PHE A 246 7.95 0.12 9.90
C PHE A 246 8.84 -0.11 8.67
N PHE A 247 8.32 0.15 7.46
CA PHE A 247 9.10 0.03 6.23
C PHE A 247 10.24 1.06 6.20
N ASP A 248 9.93 2.33 6.40
CA ASP A 248 10.91 3.42 6.39
C ASP A 248 12.00 3.23 7.46
N GLY A 249 11.67 2.57 8.57
CA GLY A 249 12.61 2.15 9.61
C GLY A 249 13.48 0.93 9.26
N GLY A 250 13.40 0.40 8.02
CA GLY A 250 14.17 -0.76 7.57
C GLY A 250 13.67 -2.11 8.13
N GLY A 251 12.39 -2.20 8.46
CA GLY A 251 11.79 -3.39 9.06
C GLY A 251 11.67 -4.59 8.11
N LEU A 252 11.66 -4.37 6.78
CA LEU A 252 11.59 -5.43 5.78
C LEU A 252 12.96 -6.09 5.55
N ASP A 253 12.95 -7.42 5.53
CA ASP A 253 14.14 -8.21 5.19
C ASP A 253 14.25 -8.43 3.68
N LEU A 254 13.12 -8.54 2.97
CA LEU A 254 13.09 -8.74 1.51
C LEU A 254 11.88 -8.06 0.87
N GLY A 255 12.13 -7.26 -0.15
CA GLY A 255 11.13 -6.76 -1.08
C GLY A 255 11.28 -7.40 -2.46
N VAL A 256 10.19 -7.86 -3.07
CA VAL A 256 10.17 -8.37 -4.45
C VAL A 256 9.31 -7.47 -5.30
N PHE A 257 9.89 -6.85 -6.32
CA PHE A 257 9.26 -5.78 -7.09
C PHE A 257 9.26 -6.08 -8.60
N GLY A 258 8.33 -5.47 -9.32
CA GLY A 258 8.42 -5.35 -10.77
C GLY A 258 9.38 -4.22 -11.16
N LEU A 259 9.85 -4.25 -12.40
CA LEU A 259 10.59 -3.16 -13.01
C LEU A 259 10.12 -2.95 -14.45
N SER A 260 10.30 -1.74 -14.94
CA SER A 260 10.09 -1.42 -16.36
C SER A 260 11.40 -1.19 -17.10
N GLU A 261 12.37 -0.57 -16.43
CA GLU A 261 13.70 -0.29 -16.98
C GLU A 261 14.75 -0.48 -15.88
N ALA A 262 15.92 -0.93 -16.27
CA ALA A 262 17.10 -0.98 -15.42
C ALA A 262 18.33 -0.59 -16.23
N ASP A 263 19.19 0.25 -15.67
CA ASP A 263 20.44 0.59 -16.29
C ASP A 263 21.60 -0.31 -15.83
N LYS A 264 22.78 -0.14 -16.45
CA LYS A 264 23.99 -0.90 -16.11
C LYS A 264 24.55 -0.61 -14.71
N GLU A 265 24.10 0.47 -14.09
CA GLU A 265 24.52 0.90 -12.74
C GLU A 265 23.59 0.37 -11.67
N GLY A 266 22.48 -0.31 -12.08
CA GLY A 266 21.50 -0.89 -11.18
C GLY A 266 20.40 0.09 -10.75
N ASN A 267 20.25 1.23 -11.41
CA ASN A 267 19.11 2.10 -11.19
C ASN A 267 17.86 1.48 -11.82
N ILE A 268 16.75 1.59 -11.11
CA ILE A 268 15.47 1.00 -11.50
C ILE A 268 14.44 2.08 -11.75
N ASN A 269 13.76 2.01 -12.88
CA ASN A 269 12.64 2.89 -13.19
C ASN A 269 11.34 2.10 -13.40
N THR A 270 10.28 2.54 -12.71
CA THR A 270 8.91 2.03 -12.86
C THR A 270 7.88 3.13 -12.99
N SER A 271 8.27 4.38 -12.75
CA SER A 271 7.34 5.49 -12.49
C SER A 271 7.22 6.49 -13.63
N LEU A 272 8.29 6.73 -14.35
CA LEU A 272 8.33 7.67 -15.48
C LEU A 272 8.73 6.93 -16.76
N LEU A 273 7.76 6.61 -17.61
CA LEU A 273 7.98 5.85 -18.83
C LEU A 273 7.54 6.66 -20.06
N ASN A 274 8.42 6.83 -21.04
CA ASN A 274 8.13 7.56 -22.28
C ASN A 274 7.54 8.96 -22.01
N GLY A 275 8.06 9.67 -21.00
CA GLY A 275 7.59 11.00 -20.59
C GLY A 275 6.24 11.02 -19.84
N SER A 276 5.66 9.85 -19.55
CA SER A 276 4.41 9.73 -18.79
C SER A 276 4.69 9.24 -17.37
N VAL A 277 4.26 10.01 -16.37
CA VAL A 277 4.33 9.62 -14.96
C VAL A 277 3.18 8.67 -14.65
N ARG A 278 3.50 7.48 -14.16
CA ARG A 278 2.54 6.47 -13.71
C ARG A 278 2.33 6.44 -12.20
N GLY A 279 3.14 7.21 -11.47
CA GLY A 279 3.21 7.13 -10.01
C GLY A 279 4.00 5.94 -9.52
N VAL A 280 4.29 5.93 -8.24
CA VAL A 280 5.12 4.89 -7.59
C VAL A 280 4.38 4.12 -6.50
N GLY A 281 3.26 4.64 -5.97
CA GLY A 281 2.65 4.08 -4.76
C GLY A 281 3.68 3.94 -3.64
N GLY A 282 3.68 2.81 -2.93
CA GLY A 282 4.65 2.49 -1.90
C GLY A 282 6.02 2.04 -2.38
N PHE A 283 6.20 1.86 -3.69
CA PHE A 283 7.43 1.29 -4.27
C PHE A 283 8.70 2.02 -3.81
N SER A 284 8.72 3.35 -3.85
CA SER A 284 9.92 4.14 -3.52
C SER A 284 10.31 4.02 -2.05
N ASN A 285 9.35 4.00 -1.13
CA ASN A 285 9.62 3.77 0.28
C ASN A 285 10.16 2.35 0.52
N ILE A 286 9.40 1.37 0.04
CA ILE A 286 9.66 -0.05 0.35
C ILE A 286 10.96 -0.52 -0.29
N SER A 287 11.22 -0.16 -1.57
CA SER A 287 12.43 -0.57 -2.28
C SER A 287 13.69 0.11 -1.76
N ALA A 288 13.59 1.36 -1.29
CA ALA A 288 14.73 2.10 -0.76
C ALA A 288 15.15 1.63 0.63
N THR A 289 14.24 1.04 1.40
CA THR A 289 14.47 0.72 2.83
C THR A 289 14.53 -0.76 3.14
N ALA A 290 14.03 -1.64 2.25
CA ALA A 290 14.18 -3.08 2.40
C ALA A 290 15.66 -3.48 2.44
N LYS A 291 16.06 -4.38 3.36
CA LYS A 291 17.44 -4.85 3.48
C LYS A 291 17.94 -5.56 2.22
N ASN A 292 17.02 -6.23 1.51
CA ASN A 292 17.27 -6.85 0.23
C ASN A 292 16.09 -6.52 -0.71
N ALA A 293 16.41 -6.13 -1.95
CA ALA A 293 15.42 -5.86 -2.99
C ALA A 293 15.70 -6.74 -4.20
N ILE A 294 14.66 -7.43 -4.70
CA ILE A 294 14.70 -8.22 -5.91
C ILE A 294 13.77 -7.59 -6.92
N PHE A 295 14.25 -7.39 -8.13
CA PHE A 295 13.45 -6.85 -9.22
C PHE A 295 13.21 -7.92 -10.29
N LEU A 296 11.95 -8.12 -10.64
CA LEU A 296 11.50 -9.12 -11.61
C LEU A 296 11.05 -8.45 -12.91
N GLY A 297 11.67 -8.83 -13.99
CA GLY A 297 11.31 -8.35 -15.32
C GLY A 297 11.69 -9.35 -16.42
N THR A 298 11.05 -9.26 -17.57
CA THR A 298 11.45 -9.99 -18.77
C THR A 298 12.45 -9.16 -19.56
N PHE A 299 13.51 -9.81 -20.07
CA PHE A 299 14.46 -9.14 -20.97
C PHE A 299 13.86 -8.83 -22.36
N THR A 300 12.65 -9.30 -22.64
CA THR A 300 11.98 -9.08 -23.91
C THR A 300 10.60 -8.49 -23.69
N ALA A 301 10.27 -7.39 -24.35
CA ALA A 301 8.93 -6.86 -24.50
C ALA A 301 8.43 -7.17 -25.92
N GLU A 302 7.17 -7.61 -26.05
CA GLU A 302 6.51 -7.87 -27.34
C GLU A 302 7.31 -8.77 -28.30
N GLY A 303 8.08 -9.68 -27.73
CA GLY A 303 8.68 -10.81 -28.45
C GLY A 303 10.08 -10.63 -29.01
N ILE A 304 10.77 -9.48 -28.98
CA ILE A 304 12.03 -9.44 -29.72
C ILE A 304 13.17 -8.51 -29.24
N ARG A 305 13.05 -7.61 -28.30
CA ARG A 305 14.25 -6.77 -28.02
C ARG A 305 14.54 -6.56 -26.55
N CYS A 306 15.75 -7.02 -26.15
CA CYS A 306 16.49 -6.51 -25.03
C CYS A 306 17.21 -5.22 -25.50
N HIS A 307 16.87 -4.07 -24.94
CA HIS A 307 17.74 -2.90 -25.01
C HIS A 307 18.56 -2.88 -23.73
N VAL A 308 19.76 -3.41 -23.81
CA VAL A 308 20.83 -3.15 -22.84
C VAL A 308 21.69 -2.08 -23.50
N GLU A 309 21.54 -0.83 -23.10
CA GLU A 309 22.50 0.22 -23.40
C GLU A 309 23.56 0.29 -22.32
#